data_f75bbc82baca011bda71e1b55b1f48fc
#
_entry.id   f75bbc82baca011bda71e1b55b1f48fc
#
_cell.length_a   1.000
_cell.length_b   1.000
_cell.length_c   1.000
_cell.angle_alpha   90.00
_cell.angle_beta   90.00
_cell.angle_gamma   90.00
#
_symmetry.space_group_name_H-M   'P 1'
#
loop_
_entity.id
_entity.type
_entity.pdbx_description
1 polymer ?
#
loop_
_entity_poly.entity_id
_entity_poly.type
_entity_poly.pdbx_seq_one_letter_code
_entity_poly.pdbx_strand_id
1 'polypeptide(L)'
;RLTLAGFIDNEKYKYWDRPVLKGLKVLKELNRTKYIDLDDKSKREFDNSSLRCTVITNFKDIQILYDIFYRLNSGSESLSTQELRQALNRGKFADYLVEITNTLQPIHSVMNLSEPDKRFRDIEILLRLFAFIKYPKEYKGNLKRFLDEKMGEINSKWAEIDSEIMDQYD
;
A
#
# COMPACT_ATOMS: atom_id res chain seq x y z
N ARG A 1 3.34 -8.48 7.17
CA ARG A 1 2.59 -8.22 8.41
C ARG A 1 1.10 -7.99 8.14
N LEU A 2 0.73 -7.03 7.28
CA LEU A 2 -0.68 -6.74 6.96
C LEU A 2 -1.40 -7.93 6.33
N THR A 3 -0.76 -8.63 5.41
CA THR A 3 -1.31 -9.82 4.77
C THR A 3 -1.60 -10.94 5.77
N LEU A 4 -0.69 -11.18 6.72
CA LEU A 4 -0.90 -12.16 7.78
C LEU A 4 -2.01 -11.73 8.74
N ALA A 5 -2.01 -10.47 9.16
CA ALA A 5 -3.06 -9.94 10.03
C ALA A 5 -4.43 -9.97 9.36
N GLY A 6 -4.53 -9.65 8.05
CA GLY A 6 -5.76 -9.76 7.29
C GLY A 6 -6.20 -11.21 7.06
N PHE A 7 -5.26 -12.16 7.01
CA PHE A 7 -5.60 -13.58 6.88
C PHE A 7 -6.22 -14.14 8.15
N ILE A 8 -5.65 -13.81 9.32
CA ILE A 8 -6.11 -14.32 10.65
C ILE A 8 -7.37 -13.58 11.12
N ASP A 9 -7.35 -12.25 11.08
CA ASP A 9 -8.41 -11.39 11.61
C ASP A 9 -8.73 -10.26 10.65
N ASN A 10 -9.87 -10.41 9.96
CA ASN A 10 -10.29 -9.47 8.93
C ASN A 10 -11.15 -8.31 9.44
N GLU A 11 -11.70 -8.38 10.65
CA GLU A 11 -12.58 -7.31 11.16
C GLU A 11 -11.84 -5.99 11.34
N LYS A 12 -10.54 -6.06 11.57
CA LYS A 12 -9.64 -4.91 11.71
C LYS A 12 -9.27 -4.25 10.37
N TYR A 13 -9.50 -4.92 9.25
CA TYR A 13 -9.12 -4.47 7.89
C TYR A 13 -10.34 -4.45 6.97
N LYS A 14 -11.20 -3.46 7.15
CA LYS A 14 -12.50 -3.30 6.48
C LYS A 14 -12.45 -3.29 4.94
N TYR A 15 -11.29 -3.04 4.36
CA TYR A 15 -11.11 -2.81 2.94
C TYR A 15 -10.67 -4.04 2.15
N TRP A 16 -10.46 -5.18 2.80
CA TRP A 16 -9.94 -6.36 2.12
C TRP A 16 -10.87 -7.56 2.33
N ASP A 17 -11.26 -8.19 1.24
CA ASP A 17 -11.83 -9.52 1.30
C ASP A 17 -10.87 -10.45 2.04
N ARG A 18 -11.42 -11.38 2.81
CA ARG A 18 -10.59 -12.34 3.55
C ARG A 18 -9.62 -13.03 2.60
N PRO A 19 -8.31 -12.86 2.77
CA PRO A 19 -7.33 -13.45 1.89
C PRO A 19 -7.53 -14.96 1.82
N VAL A 20 -7.42 -15.48 0.61
CA VAL A 20 -7.50 -16.91 0.32
C VAL A 20 -6.11 -17.39 -0.03
N LEU A 21 -5.68 -18.52 0.51
CA LEU A 21 -4.41 -19.12 0.16
C LEU A 21 -4.37 -19.46 -1.34
N LYS A 22 -3.32 -19.02 -2.03
CA LYS A 22 -3.14 -19.25 -3.48
C LYS A 22 -1.69 -19.57 -3.80
N GLY A 23 -1.50 -20.39 -4.82
CA GLY A 23 -0.16 -20.69 -5.36
C GLY A 23 0.70 -21.55 -4.45
N LEU A 24 0.14 -22.24 -3.48
CA LEU A 24 0.87 -23.17 -2.62
C LEU A 24 1.35 -24.37 -3.44
N LYS A 25 2.66 -24.60 -3.41
CA LYS A 25 3.31 -25.71 -4.17
C LYS A 25 3.46 -26.97 -3.32
N VAL A 26 3.59 -26.83 -2.01
CA VAL A 26 3.80 -27.93 -1.05
C VAL A 26 2.45 -28.37 -0.46
N LEU A 27 1.72 -27.44 0.17
CA LEU A 27 0.41 -27.69 0.78
C LEU A 27 -0.71 -27.37 -0.25
N LYS A 28 -0.72 -28.08 -1.37
CA LYS A 28 -1.61 -27.79 -2.51
C LYS A 28 -3.09 -27.89 -2.14
N GLU A 29 -3.42 -28.77 -1.20
CA GLU A 29 -4.76 -29.01 -0.67
C GLU A 29 -5.34 -27.78 0.05
N LEU A 30 -4.49 -26.90 0.57
CA LEU A 30 -4.92 -25.66 1.22
C LEU A 30 -5.13 -24.50 0.24
N ASN A 31 -4.88 -24.67 -1.05
CA ASN A 31 -5.20 -23.65 -2.03
C ASN A 31 -6.71 -23.38 -2.06
N ARG A 32 -7.08 -22.10 -2.12
CA ARG A 32 -8.45 -21.57 -2.07
C ARG A 32 -9.12 -21.66 -0.68
N THR A 33 -8.37 -21.99 0.35
CA THR A 33 -8.88 -22.03 1.73
C THR A 33 -8.65 -20.68 2.43
N LYS A 34 -9.60 -20.23 3.22
CA LYS A 34 -9.46 -19.08 4.15
C LYS A 34 -8.99 -19.58 5.50
N TYR A 35 -8.42 -18.71 6.33
CA TYR A 35 -7.98 -19.09 7.68
C TYR A 35 -9.12 -19.72 8.51
N ILE A 36 -10.33 -19.15 8.41
CA ILE A 36 -11.49 -19.65 9.16
C ILE A 36 -11.87 -21.08 8.78
N ASP A 37 -11.61 -21.48 7.53
CA ASP A 37 -11.98 -22.78 6.95
C ASP A 37 -10.87 -23.84 7.15
N LEU A 38 -9.73 -23.47 7.75
CA LEU A 38 -8.67 -24.42 8.08
C LEU A 38 -9.14 -25.36 9.18
N ASP A 39 -8.70 -26.61 9.13
CA ASP A 39 -8.88 -27.57 10.23
C ASP A 39 -8.07 -27.17 11.46
N ASP A 40 -8.45 -27.70 12.62
CA ASP A 40 -7.83 -27.33 13.91
C ASP A 40 -6.33 -27.65 14.00
N LYS A 41 -5.87 -28.65 13.25
CA LYS A 41 -4.45 -28.99 13.18
C LYS A 41 -3.69 -27.94 12.40
N SER A 42 -4.16 -27.64 11.19
CA SER A 42 -3.55 -26.61 10.32
C SER A 42 -3.59 -25.22 10.95
N LYS A 43 -4.66 -24.86 11.68
CA LYS A 43 -4.72 -23.61 12.45
C LYS A 43 -3.63 -23.57 13.52
N ARG A 44 -3.51 -24.63 14.33
CA ARG A 44 -2.48 -24.69 15.39
C ARG A 44 -1.06 -24.66 14.83
N GLU A 45 -0.80 -25.37 13.75
CA GLU A 45 0.52 -25.33 13.08
C GLU A 45 0.83 -23.94 12.55
N PHE A 46 -0.15 -23.26 11.96
CA PHE A 46 0.00 -21.88 11.46
C PHE A 46 0.23 -20.90 12.61
N ASP A 47 -0.58 -20.96 13.69
CA ASP A 47 -0.52 -20.04 14.81
C ASP A 47 0.78 -20.20 15.63
N ASN A 48 1.32 -21.41 15.69
CA ASN A 48 2.60 -21.71 16.35
C ASN A 48 3.81 -21.48 15.43
N SER A 49 3.61 -21.09 14.17
CA SER A 49 4.71 -20.84 13.22
C SER A 49 5.48 -19.58 13.61
N SER A 50 6.80 -19.69 13.64
CA SER A 50 7.69 -18.55 13.90
C SER A 50 7.92 -17.72 12.66
N LEU A 51 7.72 -16.41 12.75
CA LEU A 51 8.08 -15.46 11.71
C LEU A 51 9.38 -14.74 12.08
N ARG A 52 10.43 -14.92 11.26
CA ARG A 52 11.67 -14.18 11.46
C ARG A 52 11.51 -12.77 10.89
N CYS A 53 11.71 -11.75 11.71
CA CYS A 53 11.62 -10.36 11.31
C CYS A 53 12.98 -9.67 11.49
N THR A 54 13.39 -8.88 10.48
CA THR A 54 14.50 -7.94 10.59
C THR A 54 13.92 -6.54 10.75
N VAL A 55 14.29 -5.84 11.81
CA VAL A 55 13.85 -4.47 12.08
C VAL A 55 14.97 -3.51 11.74
N ILE A 56 14.71 -2.56 10.86
CA ILE A 56 15.64 -1.51 10.47
C ILE A 56 15.28 -0.24 11.25
N THR A 57 16.20 0.26 12.03
CA THR A 57 16.02 1.46 12.87
C THR A 57 17.14 2.47 12.61
N ASN A 58 16.95 3.70 13.05
CA ASN A 58 17.97 4.77 13.01
C ASN A 58 18.50 5.11 11.60
N PHE A 59 17.67 4.96 10.55
CA PHE A 59 18.04 5.41 9.22
C PHE A 59 17.94 6.94 9.13
N LYS A 60 18.98 7.57 8.54
CA LYS A 60 19.04 9.02 8.37
C LYS A 60 18.28 9.52 7.13
N ASP A 61 18.11 8.65 6.13
CA ASP A 61 17.46 8.95 4.86
C ASP A 61 16.46 7.85 4.53
N ILE A 62 15.23 8.25 4.25
CA ILE A 62 14.16 7.33 3.85
C ILE A 62 14.51 6.59 2.54
N GLN A 63 15.35 7.18 1.68
CA GLN A 63 15.79 6.53 0.43
C GLN A 63 16.50 5.20 0.70
N ILE A 64 17.19 5.07 1.82
CA ILE A 64 17.82 3.80 2.25
C ILE A 64 16.77 2.69 2.39
N LEU A 65 15.60 3.01 2.95
CA LEU A 65 14.50 2.03 3.06
C LEU A 65 13.96 1.63 1.69
N TYR A 66 13.78 2.59 0.78
CA TYR A 66 13.36 2.31 -0.59
C TYR A 66 14.35 1.37 -1.29
N ASP A 67 15.65 1.62 -1.16
CA ASP A 67 16.70 0.81 -1.78
C ASP A 67 16.74 -0.61 -1.21
N ILE A 68 16.59 -0.75 0.11
CA ILE A 68 16.54 -2.05 0.78
C ILE A 68 15.29 -2.82 0.32
N PHE A 69 14.13 -2.20 0.34
CA PHE A 69 12.89 -2.84 -0.10
C PHE A 69 12.94 -3.23 -1.59
N TYR A 70 13.49 -2.37 -2.44
CA TYR A 70 13.68 -2.67 -3.85
C TYR A 70 14.54 -3.91 -4.06
N ARG A 71 15.66 -4.03 -3.36
CA ARG A 71 16.56 -5.19 -3.42
C ARG A 71 15.93 -6.47 -2.88
N LEU A 72 15.20 -6.38 -1.75
CA LEU A 72 14.53 -7.54 -1.16
C LEU A 72 13.40 -8.08 -2.04
N ASN A 73 12.75 -7.21 -2.82
CA ASN A 73 11.66 -7.60 -3.72
C ASN A 73 12.12 -8.13 -5.08
N SER A 74 13.42 -8.13 -5.38
CA SER A 74 13.93 -8.57 -6.69
C SER A 74 13.75 -10.05 -7.01
N GLY A 75 13.32 -10.87 -6.05
CA GLY A 75 13.15 -12.33 -6.19
C GLY A 75 11.70 -12.84 -6.24
N SER A 76 10.71 -11.95 -6.15
CA SER A 76 9.27 -12.30 -6.17
C SER A 76 8.50 -11.30 -7.04
N GLU A 77 7.18 -11.30 -6.98
CA GLU A 77 6.37 -10.22 -7.57
C GLU A 77 6.77 -8.89 -6.93
N SER A 78 7.54 -8.09 -7.65
CA SER A 78 8.09 -6.84 -7.13
C SER A 78 6.97 -5.85 -6.85
N LEU A 79 7.03 -5.19 -5.70
CA LEU A 79 6.12 -4.08 -5.39
C LEU A 79 6.33 -2.93 -6.38
N SER A 80 5.23 -2.30 -6.79
CA SER A 80 5.29 -1.06 -7.54
C SER A 80 5.90 0.07 -6.68
N THR A 81 6.35 1.13 -7.32
CA THR A 81 6.85 2.30 -6.60
C THR A 81 5.80 2.89 -5.67
N GLN A 82 4.53 2.87 -6.08
CA GLN A 82 3.44 3.40 -5.25
C GLN A 82 3.07 2.47 -4.08
N GLU A 83 3.11 1.16 -4.29
CA GLU A 83 2.94 0.21 -3.18
C GLU A 83 4.00 0.43 -2.10
N LEU A 84 5.25 0.70 -2.51
CA LEU A 84 6.34 1.05 -1.59
C LEU A 84 6.08 2.37 -0.87
N ARG A 85 5.66 3.43 -1.59
CA ARG A 85 5.31 4.72 -0.98
C ARG A 85 4.23 4.55 0.08
N GLN A 86 3.18 3.84 -0.26
CA GLN A 86 2.06 3.59 0.65
C GLN A 86 2.50 2.83 1.91
N ALA A 87 3.44 1.89 1.78
CA ALA A 87 3.96 1.13 2.91
C ALA A 87 4.88 1.96 3.82
N LEU A 88 5.69 2.85 3.24
CA LEU A 88 6.72 3.62 3.95
C LEU A 88 6.21 4.97 4.48
N ASN A 89 5.26 5.60 3.78
CA ASN A 89 4.68 6.89 4.18
C ASN A 89 3.25 6.71 4.69
N ARG A 90 3.09 6.02 5.81
CA ARG A 90 1.78 5.88 6.45
C ARG A 90 1.35 7.20 7.08
N GLY A 91 0.07 7.53 6.93
CA GLY A 91 -0.52 8.72 7.51
C GLY A 91 -1.89 9.02 6.91
N LYS A 92 -2.53 10.04 7.41
CA LYS A 92 -3.91 10.39 7.04
C LYS A 92 -4.08 10.68 5.54
N PHE A 93 -3.10 11.30 4.89
CA PHE A 93 -3.14 11.52 3.45
C PHE A 93 -3.03 10.20 2.67
N ALA A 94 -2.14 9.29 3.11
CA ALA A 94 -2.04 7.97 2.50
C ALA A 94 -3.35 7.19 2.63
N ASP A 95 -4.00 7.27 3.79
CA ASP A 95 -5.30 6.62 4.04
C ASP A 95 -6.41 7.27 3.20
N TYR A 96 -6.42 8.61 3.08
CA TYR A 96 -7.34 9.35 2.24
C TYR A 96 -7.26 8.93 0.77
N LEU A 97 -6.04 8.83 0.20
CA LEU A 97 -5.85 8.36 -1.18
C LEU A 97 -6.43 6.96 -1.41
N VAL A 98 -6.27 6.05 -0.45
CA VAL A 98 -6.86 4.71 -0.51
C VAL A 98 -8.38 4.80 -0.42
N GLU A 99 -8.91 5.63 0.47
CA GLU A 99 -10.35 5.77 0.71
C GLU A 99 -11.08 6.28 -0.54
N ILE A 100 -10.59 7.36 -1.16
CA ILE A 100 -11.22 7.92 -2.37
C ILE A 100 -11.12 6.99 -3.58
N THR A 101 -10.06 6.17 -3.70
CA THR A 101 -9.92 5.21 -4.80
C THR A 101 -10.63 3.88 -4.56
N ASN A 102 -11.16 3.62 -3.37
CA ASN A 102 -11.95 2.41 -3.09
C ASN A 102 -13.26 2.34 -3.86
N THR A 103 -13.76 3.47 -4.32
CA THR A 103 -14.92 3.57 -5.22
C THR A 103 -14.45 4.10 -6.57
N LEU A 104 -15.21 3.77 -7.62
CA LEU A 104 -14.88 4.28 -8.96
C LEU A 104 -14.97 5.80 -9.00
N GLN A 105 -13.87 6.42 -9.37
CA GLN A 105 -13.69 7.86 -9.53
C GLN A 105 -13.48 8.19 -11.02
N PRO A 106 -13.64 9.44 -11.46
CA PRO A 106 -13.35 9.85 -12.83
C PRO A 106 -11.97 9.41 -13.35
N ILE A 107 -10.98 9.35 -12.46
CA ILE A 107 -9.62 8.89 -12.78
C ILE A 107 -9.61 7.44 -13.31
N HIS A 108 -10.47 6.57 -12.79
CA HIS A 108 -10.55 5.19 -13.26
C HIS A 108 -11.05 5.12 -14.70
N SER A 109 -12.01 5.98 -15.08
CA SER A 109 -12.48 6.10 -16.47
C SER A 109 -11.36 6.57 -17.40
N VAL A 110 -10.56 7.56 -16.98
CA VAL A 110 -9.39 8.04 -17.76
C VAL A 110 -8.36 6.92 -17.94
N MET A 111 -8.20 6.05 -16.96
CA MET A 111 -7.28 4.91 -17.00
C MET A 111 -7.87 3.67 -17.69
N ASN A 112 -9.12 3.72 -18.17
CA ASN A 112 -9.88 2.56 -18.67
C ASN A 112 -9.96 1.41 -17.65
N LEU A 113 -10.17 1.73 -16.38
CA LEU A 113 -10.33 0.77 -15.30
C LEU A 113 -11.82 0.63 -14.95
N SER A 114 -12.27 -0.63 -14.76
CA SER A 114 -13.62 -0.98 -14.30
C SER A 114 -13.69 -1.29 -12.80
N GLU A 115 -12.55 -1.34 -12.14
CA GLU A 115 -12.39 -1.55 -10.69
C GLU A 115 -11.14 -0.78 -10.20
N PRO A 116 -11.02 -0.50 -8.89
CA PRO A 116 -9.81 0.08 -8.30
C PRO A 116 -8.55 -0.72 -8.65
N ASP A 117 -7.43 -0.02 -8.88
CA ASP A 117 -6.19 -0.66 -9.32
C ASP A 117 -5.48 -1.39 -8.18
N LYS A 118 -5.32 -2.70 -8.29
CA LYS A 118 -4.67 -3.55 -7.27
C LYS A 118 -3.18 -3.22 -7.04
N ARG A 119 -2.56 -2.47 -7.95
CA ARG A 119 -1.15 -2.03 -7.90
C ARG A 119 -1.01 -0.54 -7.60
N PHE A 120 -2.11 0.12 -7.18
CA PHE A 120 -2.14 1.52 -6.77
C PHE A 120 -1.68 2.53 -7.85
N ARG A 121 -1.89 2.23 -9.14
CA ARG A 121 -1.59 3.17 -10.23
C ARG A 121 -2.53 4.38 -10.20
N ASP A 122 -3.78 4.17 -9.86
CA ASP A 122 -4.80 5.19 -9.62
C ASP A 122 -4.38 6.12 -8.48
N ILE A 123 -3.95 5.58 -7.35
CA ILE A 123 -3.40 6.32 -6.22
C ILE A 123 -2.17 7.14 -6.63
N GLU A 124 -1.27 6.57 -7.45
CA GLU A 124 -0.09 7.31 -7.92
C GLU A 124 -0.48 8.52 -8.77
N ILE A 125 -1.50 8.41 -9.62
CA ILE A 125 -1.95 9.53 -10.44
C ILE A 125 -2.58 10.62 -9.58
N LEU A 126 -3.38 10.27 -8.58
CA LEU A 126 -3.91 11.24 -7.63
C LEU A 126 -2.80 11.92 -6.81
N LEU A 127 -1.82 11.17 -6.36
CA LEU A 127 -0.65 11.74 -5.70
C LEU A 127 0.09 12.74 -6.61
N ARG A 128 0.26 12.41 -7.90
CA ARG A 128 0.83 13.34 -8.88
C ARG A 128 0.00 14.61 -8.98
N LEU A 129 -1.33 14.47 -9.10
CA LEU A 129 -2.24 15.60 -9.19
C LEU A 129 -2.04 16.55 -7.99
N PHE A 130 -2.18 16.04 -6.77
CA PHE A 130 -2.04 16.86 -5.56
C PHE A 130 -0.63 17.46 -5.40
N ALA A 131 0.41 16.67 -5.70
CA ALA A 131 1.78 17.16 -5.60
C ALA A 131 2.08 18.28 -6.59
N PHE A 132 1.60 18.18 -7.83
CA PHE A 132 1.81 19.24 -8.84
C PHE A 132 0.90 20.45 -8.65
N ILE A 133 -0.30 20.30 -8.12
CA ILE A 133 -1.13 21.45 -7.76
C ILE A 133 -0.46 22.27 -6.65
N LYS A 134 -0.02 21.59 -5.59
CA LYS A 134 0.49 22.28 -4.39
C LYS A 134 1.95 22.71 -4.49
N TYR A 135 2.79 21.93 -5.17
CA TYR A 135 4.25 22.13 -5.20
C TYR A 135 4.85 22.18 -6.61
N PRO A 136 4.23 22.89 -7.58
CA PRO A 136 4.68 22.84 -8.99
C PRO A 136 6.11 23.33 -9.20
N LYS A 137 6.56 24.29 -8.37
CA LYS A 137 7.90 24.90 -8.46
C LYS A 137 9.02 24.04 -7.86
N GLU A 138 8.66 23.01 -7.11
CA GLU A 138 9.63 22.12 -6.44
C GLU A 138 10.04 20.93 -7.28
N TYR A 139 9.36 20.69 -8.40
CA TYR A 139 9.71 19.62 -9.31
C TYR A 139 11.01 19.95 -10.07
N LYS A 140 12.02 19.08 -9.92
CA LYS A 140 13.37 19.24 -10.51
C LYS A 140 13.73 18.11 -11.49
N GLY A 141 12.75 17.56 -12.18
CA GLY A 141 12.97 16.55 -13.24
C GLY A 141 13.00 15.08 -12.77
N ASN A 142 13.07 14.79 -11.47
CA ASN A 142 13.00 13.43 -10.94
C ASN A 142 11.64 13.18 -10.29
N LEU A 143 10.71 12.60 -11.08
CA LEU A 143 9.34 12.37 -10.62
C LEU A 143 9.26 11.41 -9.42
N LYS A 144 10.04 10.33 -9.44
CA LYS A 144 10.02 9.35 -8.35
C LYS A 144 10.37 10.02 -7.03
N ARG A 145 11.52 10.71 -6.99
CA ARG A 145 11.98 11.40 -5.79
C ARG A 145 11.01 12.49 -5.33
N PHE A 146 10.50 13.27 -6.27
CA PHE A 146 9.51 14.32 -5.97
C PHE A 146 8.26 13.74 -5.29
N LEU A 147 7.70 12.64 -5.80
CA LEU A 147 6.53 12.01 -5.20
C LEU A 147 6.84 11.34 -3.85
N ASP A 148 8.04 10.77 -3.69
CA ASP A 148 8.47 10.18 -2.43
C ASP A 148 8.55 11.27 -1.32
N GLU A 149 9.14 12.43 -1.65
CA GLU A 149 9.23 13.59 -0.75
C GLU A 149 7.85 14.18 -0.45
N LYS A 150 7.01 14.42 -1.49
CA LYS A 150 5.70 15.05 -1.31
C LYS A 150 4.70 14.18 -0.59
N MET A 151 4.73 12.87 -0.76
CA MET A 151 3.90 11.95 0.03
C MET A 151 4.16 12.10 1.53
N GLY A 152 5.43 12.18 1.94
CA GLY A 152 5.82 12.39 3.34
C GLY A 152 5.44 13.78 3.86
N GLU A 153 5.68 14.82 3.04
CA GLU A 153 5.39 16.22 3.41
C GLU A 153 3.89 16.45 3.58
N ILE A 154 3.06 16.00 2.63
CA ILE A 154 1.60 16.14 2.71
C ILE A 154 1.06 15.36 3.90
N ASN A 155 1.55 14.14 4.16
CA ASN A 155 1.16 13.39 5.35
C ASN A 155 1.44 14.15 6.65
N SER A 156 2.62 14.78 6.76
CA SER A 156 3.01 15.52 7.97
C SER A 156 2.18 16.78 8.22
N LYS A 157 1.69 17.40 7.15
CA LYS A 157 0.91 18.65 7.18
C LYS A 157 -0.60 18.41 6.97
N TRP A 158 -1.06 17.17 6.93
CA TRP A 158 -2.43 16.84 6.53
C TRP A 158 -3.50 17.61 7.27
N ALA A 159 -3.37 17.76 8.59
CA ALA A 159 -4.33 18.52 9.40
C ALA A 159 -4.44 20.02 9.05
N GLU A 160 -3.48 20.55 8.30
CA GLU A 160 -3.43 21.96 7.90
C GLU A 160 -3.96 22.15 6.45
N ILE A 161 -3.93 21.10 5.64
CA ILE A 161 -4.15 21.20 4.19
C ILE A 161 -5.24 20.26 3.66
N ASP A 162 -5.86 19.45 4.51
CA ASP A 162 -6.89 18.50 4.09
C ASP A 162 -8.11 19.17 3.45
N SER A 163 -8.62 20.24 4.05
CA SER A 163 -9.73 21.01 3.50
C SER A 163 -9.40 21.61 2.13
N GLU A 164 -8.20 22.21 1.98
CA GLU A 164 -7.73 22.79 0.72
C GLU A 164 -7.62 21.73 -0.39
N ILE A 165 -7.15 20.53 -0.05
CA ILE A 165 -7.01 19.43 -1.01
C ILE A 165 -8.39 18.86 -1.38
N MET A 166 -9.30 18.69 -0.43
CA MET A 166 -10.64 18.19 -0.69
C MET A 166 -11.43 19.14 -1.58
N ASP A 167 -11.39 20.45 -1.29
CA ASP A 167 -12.05 21.48 -2.09
C ASP A 167 -11.54 21.56 -3.55
N GLN A 168 -10.30 21.13 -3.80
CA GLN A 168 -9.71 21.12 -5.14
C GLN A 168 -10.03 19.84 -5.92
N TYR A 169 -10.48 18.79 -5.25
CA TYR A 169 -10.79 17.50 -5.88
C TYR A 169 -12.27 17.37 -6.25
N ASP A 170 -13.18 18.00 -5.47
CA ASP A 170 -14.63 18.05 -5.73
C ASP A 170 -14.94 19.02 -6.91
#